data_867ce7a251bf894f2b35a18bb4c46df5
#
_entry.id   867ce7a251bf894f2b35a18bb4c46df5
#
_cell.length_a   1.000
_cell.length_b   1.000
_cell.length_c   1.000
_cell.angle_alpha   90.00
_cell.angle_beta   90.00
_cell.angle_gamma   90.00
#
_symmetry.space_group_name_H-M   'P 1'
#
loop_
_entity.id
_entity.type
_entity.pdbx_description
1 polymer ?
#
loop_
_entity_poly.entity_id
_entity_poly.type
_entity_poly.pdbx_seq_one_letter_code
_entity_poly.pdbx_strand_id
1 'polypeptide(L)'
;MELLVITVFVIGYLGITLEHNIKLDKLIPALAMMAICWAIVALGIDSFSNWFDSSNHALVEGFTEMAHDDKMHLAEETLLHHLGKTAEILVFLLGAMTIVEIIDYFNGFSTIKGYIKTNSKKKILWIFSILAFILSAIIDNLTATIVLISILQKIVKKRDERIWFAGLIIIAANAGGAFSPIGDVTTTMLWIGNKVTTGKLFMYLFIPSLVCMVVPSFIASFLKPFQGTIDTQDDHDNVSEQKEKHSASMLYLGLGAIIFVPIFKTITHLPPYVGMMLSLAIVAAFAEIFSRRKFSLTDFNTEGESIEKNYHSPVHSSLSKIEMPSILFFLGILMAVAALESLGILFGFADTLKESIPLLGTELQGTKVSDTVVMLLGVGSAVIDNVPLVAASLGMFTESLDNPLWHFIAFSAGTGGSMLIIGSAAGVVAMGMEKIDFFWYLKKISWLALIGFLVGSLSFIVIRDFI
;
A
#
# COMPACT_ATOMS: atom_id res chain seq x y z
N MET A 1 2.85 -25.83 21.88
CA MET A 1 3.21 -24.40 21.80
C MET A 1 2.82 -23.80 20.44
N GLU A 2 3.03 -24.46 19.32
CA GLU A 2 2.61 -23.98 17.96
C GLU A 2 1.14 -23.54 17.91
N LEU A 3 0.22 -24.40 18.41
CA LEU A 3 -1.20 -24.06 18.47
C LEU A 3 -1.48 -22.76 19.25
N LEU A 4 -0.68 -22.46 20.29
CA LEU A 4 -0.83 -21.24 21.07
C LEU A 4 -0.41 -20.02 20.25
N VAL A 5 0.70 -20.09 19.51
CA VAL A 5 1.15 -19.02 18.60
C VAL A 5 0.09 -18.77 17.52
N ILE A 6 -0.42 -19.83 16.89
CA ILE A 6 -1.51 -19.73 15.89
C ILE A 6 -2.75 -19.09 16.51
N THR A 7 -3.13 -19.49 17.72
CA THR A 7 -4.33 -18.96 18.40
C THR A 7 -4.17 -17.46 18.68
N VAL A 8 -3.00 -17.04 19.20
CA VAL A 8 -2.71 -15.62 19.44
C VAL A 8 -2.73 -14.83 18.15
N PHE A 9 -2.12 -15.37 17.08
CA PHE A 9 -2.13 -14.74 15.76
C PHE A 9 -3.56 -14.58 15.23
N VAL A 10 -4.38 -15.63 15.28
CA VAL A 10 -5.78 -15.58 14.82
C VAL A 10 -6.60 -14.58 15.63
N ILE A 11 -6.46 -14.57 16.97
CA ILE A 11 -7.18 -13.61 17.83
C ILE A 11 -6.74 -12.17 17.54
N GLY A 12 -5.43 -11.91 17.42
CA GLY A 12 -4.91 -10.60 17.06
C GLY A 12 -5.40 -10.16 15.69
N TYR A 13 -5.42 -11.08 14.75
CA TYR A 13 -5.90 -10.85 13.40
C TYR A 13 -7.40 -10.53 13.34
N LEU A 14 -8.22 -11.25 14.11
CA LEU A 14 -9.63 -10.93 14.29
C LEU A 14 -9.82 -9.54 14.92
N GLY A 15 -8.95 -9.17 15.87
CA GLY A 15 -8.93 -7.84 16.46
C GLY A 15 -8.66 -6.73 15.42
N ILE A 16 -7.73 -6.97 14.49
CA ILE A 16 -7.46 -6.06 13.37
C ILE A 16 -8.68 -5.95 12.43
N THR A 17 -9.25 -7.08 12.02
CA THR A 17 -10.37 -7.12 11.09
C THR A 17 -11.65 -6.48 11.66
N LEU A 18 -11.85 -6.60 12.97
CA LEU A 18 -13.01 -6.08 13.69
C LEU A 18 -12.78 -4.66 14.27
N GLU A 19 -11.74 -3.94 13.84
CA GLU A 19 -11.39 -2.59 14.30
C GLU A 19 -12.61 -1.68 14.48
N HIS A 20 -13.46 -1.58 13.47
CA HIS A 20 -14.65 -0.72 13.50
C HIS A 20 -15.70 -1.16 14.52
N ASN A 21 -15.83 -2.47 14.76
CA ASN A 21 -16.83 -3.03 15.68
C ASN A 21 -16.37 -2.87 17.13
N ILE A 22 -15.06 -3.09 17.38
CA ILE A 22 -14.47 -3.06 18.72
C ILE A 22 -14.06 -1.63 19.10
N LYS A 23 -13.98 -0.71 18.11
CA LYS A 23 -13.47 0.66 18.26
C LYS A 23 -12.04 0.70 18.82
N LEU A 24 -11.23 -0.24 18.42
CA LEU A 24 -9.83 -0.38 18.81
C LEU A 24 -8.99 -0.25 17.56
N ASP A 25 -8.07 0.72 17.53
CA ASP A 25 -7.16 0.93 16.40
C ASP A 25 -6.36 -0.35 16.10
N LYS A 26 -6.29 -0.73 14.82
CA LYS A 26 -5.60 -1.95 14.35
C LYS A 26 -4.13 -2.05 14.75
N LEU A 27 -3.48 -0.92 15.04
CA LEU A 27 -2.13 -0.85 15.58
C LEU A 27 -2.00 -1.65 16.89
N ILE A 28 -2.99 -1.54 17.79
CA ILE A 28 -2.91 -2.13 19.13
C ILE A 28 -2.88 -3.67 19.07
N PRO A 29 -3.84 -4.35 18.41
CA PRO A 29 -3.78 -5.79 18.29
C PRO A 29 -2.57 -6.27 17.47
N ALA A 30 -2.08 -5.52 16.48
CA ALA A 30 -0.89 -5.89 15.72
C ALA A 30 0.37 -5.92 16.58
N LEU A 31 0.62 -4.88 17.37
CA LEU A 31 1.77 -4.83 18.28
C LEU A 31 1.67 -5.86 19.41
N ALA A 32 0.48 -6.04 19.98
CA ALA A 32 0.26 -7.06 21.02
C ALA A 32 0.52 -8.47 20.48
N MET A 33 -0.01 -8.77 19.29
CA MET A 33 0.18 -10.04 18.60
C MET A 33 1.67 -10.32 18.33
N MET A 34 2.41 -9.35 17.80
CA MET A 34 3.85 -9.44 17.60
C MET A 34 4.57 -9.80 18.89
N ALA A 35 4.37 -9.00 19.95
CA ALA A 35 5.09 -9.18 21.20
C ALA A 35 4.76 -10.51 21.88
N ILE A 36 3.48 -10.92 21.88
CA ILE A 36 3.03 -12.16 22.51
C ILE A 36 3.52 -13.37 21.71
N CYS A 37 3.45 -13.37 20.37
CA CYS A 37 3.94 -14.47 19.54
C CYS A 37 5.43 -14.71 19.79
N TRP A 38 6.28 -13.68 19.75
CA TRP A 38 7.71 -13.82 20.00
C TRP A 38 8.02 -14.21 21.47
N ALA A 39 7.25 -13.72 22.44
CA ALA A 39 7.38 -14.17 23.82
C ALA A 39 7.08 -15.66 23.97
N ILE A 40 6.04 -16.18 23.31
CA ILE A 40 5.71 -17.61 23.31
C ILE A 40 6.82 -18.41 22.61
N VAL A 41 7.38 -17.90 21.51
CA VAL A 41 8.51 -18.53 20.81
C VAL A 41 9.70 -18.65 21.75
N ALA A 42 10.12 -17.58 22.42
CA ALA A 42 11.25 -17.57 23.33
C ALA A 42 11.04 -18.49 24.55
N LEU A 43 9.87 -18.40 25.18
CA LEU A 43 9.56 -19.21 26.37
C LEU A 43 9.35 -20.70 26.05
N GLY A 44 8.95 -21.01 24.84
CA GLY A 44 8.64 -22.37 24.41
C GLY A 44 9.67 -22.98 23.43
N ILE A 45 10.85 -22.40 23.27
CA ILE A 45 11.82 -22.76 22.22
C ILE A 45 12.16 -24.25 22.18
N ASP A 46 12.24 -24.91 23.34
CA ASP A 46 12.54 -26.34 23.45
C ASP A 46 11.36 -27.26 23.13
N SER A 47 10.16 -26.71 23.03
CA SER A 47 8.95 -27.49 22.72
C SER A 47 8.57 -27.48 21.23
N PHE A 48 9.30 -26.74 20.40
CA PHE A 48 9.09 -26.73 18.96
C PHE A 48 9.91 -27.84 18.29
N SER A 49 9.29 -28.47 17.29
CA SER A 49 9.92 -29.57 16.53
C SER A 49 10.69 -29.10 15.32
N ASN A 50 10.35 -27.92 14.80
CA ASN A 50 10.93 -27.36 13.58
C ASN A 50 11.33 -25.92 13.77
N TRP A 51 12.36 -25.51 13.03
CA TRP A 51 12.74 -24.13 12.84
C TRP A 51 13.03 -23.86 11.38
N PHE A 52 12.47 -22.80 10.83
CA PHE A 52 12.64 -22.43 9.43
C PHE A 52 13.64 -21.29 9.30
N ASP A 53 14.69 -21.52 8.54
CA ASP A 53 15.67 -20.50 8.17
C ASP A 53 15.19 -19.75 6.93
N SER A 54 14.70 -18.53 7.13
CA SER A 54 14.22 -17.66 6.07
C SER A 54 15.31 -17.20 5.10
N SER A 55 16.59 -17.28 5.50
CA SER A 55 17.72 -16.90 4.65
C SER A 55 18.02 -17.98 3.61
N ASN A 56 17.94 -19.25 4.02
CA ASN A 56 18.20 -20.41 3.19
C ASN A 56 16.92 -21.06 2.64
N HIS A 57 15.73 -20.56 3.04
CA HIS A 57 14.41 -21.10 2.70
C HIS A 57 14.30 -22.63 2.97
N ALA A 58 14.80 -23.08 4.10
CA ALA A 58 14.84 -24.48 4.49
C ALA A 58 14.61 -24.67 6.00
N LEU A 59 14.11 -25.84 6.38
CA LEU A 59 14.06 -26.23 7.78
C LEU A 59 15.48 -26.51 8.30
N VAL A 60 15.78 -26.06 9.51
CA VAL A 60 17.06 -26.28 10.17
C VAL A 60 17.15 -27.75 10.58
N GLU A 61 18.11 -28.48 9.99
CA GLU A 61 18.35 -29.88 10.34
C GLU A 61 18.88 -30.00 11.77
N GLY A 62 18.37 -31.00 12.51
CA GLY A 62 18.82 -31.24 13.89
C GLY A 62 18.38 -30.24 14.94
N PHE A 63 17.42 -29.33 14.63
CA PHE A 63 16.94 -28.32 15.56
C PHE A 63 16.52 -28.89 16.93
N THR A 64 15.85 -30.05 16.95
CA THR A 64 15.40 -30.70 18.19
C THR A 64 16.55 -31.17 19.08
N GLU A 65 17.71 -31.45 18.50
CA GLU A 65 18.91 -31.95 19.20
C GLU A 65 19.82 -30.81 19.69
N MET A 66 19.58 -29.58 19.27
CA MET A 66 20.36 -28.42 19.67
C MET A 66 20.20 -28.10 21.16
N ALA A 67 21.26 -27.58 21.80
CA ALA A 67 21.20 -27.10 23.16
C ALA A 67 20.29 -25.87 23.26
N HIS A 68 19.71 -25.63 24.44
CA HIS A 68 18.81 -24.49 24.69
C HIS A 68 19.43 -23.15 24.27
N ASP A 69 20.68 -22.91 24.65
CA ASP A 69 21.40 -21.66 24.37
C ASP A 69 21.60 -21.46 22.85
N ASP A 70 21.88 -22.54 22.10
CA ASP A 70 22.03 -22.48 20.63
C ASP A 70 20.70 -22.15 19.96
N LYS A 71 19.59 -22.75 20.43
CA LYS A 71 18.23 -22.44 19.94
C LYS A 71 17.85 -20.99 20.22
N MET A 72 18.17 -20.48 21.42
CA MET A 72 17.90 -19.06 21.78
C MET A 72 18.72 -18.12 20.91
N HIS A 73 20.00 -18.42 20.67
CA HIS A 73 20.83 -17.64 19.76
C HIS A 73 20.26 -17.62 18.34
N LEU A 74 19.84 -18.77 17.82
CA LEU A 74 19.19 -18.88 16.52
C LEU A 74 17.89 -18.06 16.45
N ALA A 75 17.07 -18.08 17.52
CA ALA A 75 15.85 -17.30 17.58
C ALA A 75 16.14 -15.77 17.60
N GLU A 76 17.19 -15.35 18.29
CA GLU A 76 17.63 -13.96 18.34
C GLU A 76 18.17 -13.48 16.98
N GLU A 77 18.99 -14.28 16.30
CA GLU A 77 19.46 -13.98 14.94
C GLU A 77 18.29 -13.88 13.95
N THR A 78 17.34 -14.82 14.03
CA THR A 78 16.14 -14.82 13.18
C THR A 78 15.29 -13.58 13.43
N LEU A 79 15.06 -13.23 14.70
CA LEU A 79 14.32 -12.01 15.07
C LEU A 79 14.99 -10.76 14.50
N LEU A 80 16.31 -10.66 14.62
CA LEU A 80 17.08 -9.53 14.12
C LEU A 80 17.06 -9.46 12.59
N HIS A 81 17.15 -10.61 11.92
CA HIS A 81 17.04 -10.70 10.46
C HIS A 81 15.68 -10.16 9.96
N HIS A 82 14.59 -10.64 10.56
CA HIS A 82 13.25 -10.17 10.19
C HIS A 82 13.02 -8.70 10.54
N LEU A 83 13.55 -8.22 11.68
CA LEU A 83 13.50 -6.81 12.02
C LEU A 83 14.27 -5.97 10.99
N GLY A 84 15.44 -6.43 10.53
CA GLY A 84 16.20 -5.76 9.48
C GLY A 84 15.41 -5.63 8.18
N LYS A 85 14.79 -6.71 7.71
CA LYS A 85 13.92 -6.70 6.52
C LYS A 85 12.71 -5.80 6.68
N THR A 86 12.07 -5.86 7.83
CA THR A 86 10.94 -4.98 8.17
C THR A 86 11.38 -3.52 8.20
N ALA A 87 12.51 -3.21 8.82
CA ALA A 87 13.04 -1.85 8.89
C ALA A 87 13.34 -1.26 7.51
N GLU A 88 13.84 -2.03 6.55
CA GLU A 88 14.03 -1.58 5.16
C GLU A 88 12.71 -1.05 4.57
N ILE A 89 11.61 -1.79 4.77
CA ILE A 89 10.28 -1.42 4.29
C ILE A 89 9.78 -0.15 5.01
N LEU A 90 9.89 -0.11 6.34
CA LEU A 90 9.40 1.02 7.14
C LEU A 90 10.16 2.32 6.84
N VAL A 91 11.49 2.26 6.69
CA VAL A 91 12.31 3.43 6.33
C VAL A 91 11.96 3.91 4.92
N PHE A 92 11.73 2.99 3.97
CA PHE A 92 11.26 3.33 2.63
C PHE A 92 9.91 4.07 2.68
N LEU A 93 8.93 3.52 3.39
CA LEU A 93 7.59 4.13 3.53
C LEU A 93 7.65 5.50 4.22
N LEU A 94 8.45 5.63 5.30
CA LEU A 94 8.65 6.90 5.99
C LEU A 94 9.17 7.98 5.03
N GLY A 95 10.13 7.62 4.19
CA GLY A 95 10.67 8.54 3.19
C GLY A 95 9.65 8.96 2.16
N ALA A 96 8.91 8.01 1.60
CA ALA A 96 7.87 8.27 0.60
C ALA A 96 6.76 9.17 1.17
N MET A 97 6.21 8.82 2.35
CA MET A 97 5.17 9.61 3.03
C MET A 97 5.65 11.03 3.35
N THR A 98 6.91 11.19 3.79
CA THR A 98 7.46 12.51 4.07
C THR A 98 7.54 13.38 2.81
N ILE A 99 7.97 12.82 1.68
CA ILE A 99 8.02 13.54 0.39
C ILE A 99 6.61 14.00 0.01
N VAL A 100 5.60 13.15 0.16
CA VAL A 100 4.22 13.47 -0.17
C VAL A 100 3.67 14.56 0.74
N GLU A 101 3.93 14.51 2.05
CA GLU A 101 3.55 15.56 3.00
C GLU A 101 4.23 16.90 2.70
N ILE A 102 5.49 16.88 2.23
CA ILE A 102 6.17 18.10 1.76
C ILE A 102 5.49 18.67 0.52
N ILE A 103 5.08 17.82 -0.44
CA ILE A 103 4.31 18.26 -1.62
C ILE A 103 3.00 18.93 -1.17
N ASP A 104 2.30 18.32 -0.21
CA ASP A 104 1.04 18.85 0.33
C ASP A 104 1.25 20.15 1.11
N TYR A 105 2.30 20.26 1.92
CA TYR A 105 2.68 21.49 2.62
C TYR A 105 2.78 22.70 1.68
N PHE A 106 3.31 22.51 0.47
CA PHE A 106 3.37 23.54 -0.58
C PHE A 106 2.11 23.61 -1.44
N ASN A 107 1.01 22.93 -1.05
CA ASN A 107 -0.22 22.86 -1.80
C ASN A 107 -0.01 22.34 -3.26
N GLY A 108 0.98 21.46 -3.44
CA GLY A 108 1.41 20.98 -4.75
C GLY A 108 0.28 20.29 -5.52
N PHE A 109 -0.55 19.52 -4.83
CA PHE A 109 -1.67 18.79 -5.44
C PHE A 109 -2.78 19.70 -5.95
N SER A 110 -2.86 20.98 -5.54
CA SER A 110 -3.78 21.95 -6.12
C SER A 110 -3.52 22.19 -7.61
N THR A 111 -2.30 21.95 -8.06
CA THR A 111 -1.91 22.02 -9.47
C THR A 111 -2.75 21.06 -10.32
N ILE A 112 -3.05 19.85 -9.78
CA ILE A 112 -3.87 18.83 -10.46
C ILE A 112 -5.30 19.34 -10.68
N LYS A 113 -5.89 20.04 -9.67
CA LYS A 113 -7.23 20.63 -9.78
C LYS A 113 -7.34 21.56 -10.97
N GLY A 114 -6.28 22.34 -11.26
CA GLY A 114 -6.25 23.29 -12.37
C GLY A 114 -6.42 22.65 -13.75
N TYR A 115 -6.18 21.35 -13.91
CA TYR A 115 -6.38 20.62 -15.17
C TYR A 115 -7.81 20.09 -15.35
N ILE A 116 -8.64 20.07 -14.28
CA ILE A 116 -10.01 19.52 -14.33
C ILE A 116 -11.00 20.66 -14.63
N LYS A 117 -11.32 20.83 -15.92
CA LYS A 117 -12.18 21.95 -16.40
C LYS A 117 -13.52 21.45 -16.95
N THR A 118 -14.08 20.36 -16.44
CA THR A 118 -15.31 19.77 -17.00
C THR A 118 -16.37 19.58 -15.92
N ASN A 119 -17.63 19.81 -16.31
CA ASN A 119 -18.80 19.58 -15.44
C ASN A 119 -19.51 18.26 -15.76
N SER A 120 -19.10 17.53 -16.82
CA SER A 120 -19.69 16.26 -17.20
C SER A 120 -19.27 15.16 -16.20
N LYS A 121 -20.22 14.54 -15.52
CA LYS A 121 -19.99 13.44 -14.57
C LYS A 121 -19.20 12.30 -15.19
N LYS A 122 -19.52 11.93 -16.42
CA LYS A 122 -18.82 10.86 -17.17
C LYS A 122 -17.35 11.22 -17.44
N LYS A 123 -17.05 12.48 -17.82
CA LYS A 123 -15.67 12.92 -18.03
C LYS A 123 -14.90 12.96 -16.69
N ILE A 124 -15.55 13.42 -15.63
CA ILE A 124 -14.94 13.44 -14.28
C ILE A 124 -14.60 12.03 -13.82
N LEU A 125 -15.50 11.05 -13.99
CA LEU A 125 -15.23 9.65 -13.72
C LEU A 125 -13.90 9.19 -14.35
N TRP A 126 -13.77 9.37 -15.67
CA TRP A 126 -12.57 8.96 -16.38
C TRP A 126 -11.30 9.71 -15.94
N ILE A 127 -11.40 11.02 -15.74
CA ILE A 127 -10.27 11.83 -15.27
C ILE A 127 -9.80 11.33 -13.91
N PHE A 128 -10.71 11.12 -12.94
CA PHE A 128 -10.33 10.67 -11.61
C PHE A 128 -9.84 9.22 -11.60
N SER A 129 -10.43 8.31 -12.40
CA SER A 129 -9.95 6.94 -12.51
C SER A 129 -8.53 6.87 -13.11
N ILE A 130 -8.27 7.64 -14.18
CA ILE A 130 -6.92 7.69 -14.79
C ILE A 130 -5.91 8.36 -13.84
N LEU A 131 -6.29 9.46 -13.18
CA LEU A 131 -5.41 10.11 -12.21
C LEU A 131 -5.14 9.20 -11.01
N ALA A 132 -6.13 8.48 -10.50
CA ALA A 132 -5.96 7.53 -9.41
C ALA A 132 -4.98 6.41 -9.80
N PHE A 133 -5.14 5.86 -10.99
CA PHE A 133 -4.28 4.80 -11.52
C PHE A 133 -2.82 5.27 -11.67
N ILE A 134 -2.60 6.44 -12.28
CA ILE A 134 -1.25 6.97 -12.51
C ILE A 134 -0.62 7.45 -11.19
N LEU A 135 -1.37 8.18 -10.38
CA LEU A 135 -0.85 8.76 -9.14
C LEU A 135 -0.48 7.67 -8.14
N SER A 136 -1.34 6.66 -8.00
CA SER A 136 -1.08 5.51 -7.12
C SER A 136 0.15 4.71 -7.55
N ALA A 137 0.43 4.59 -8.83
CA ALA A 137 1.66 3.94 -9.29
C ALA A 137 2.95 4.66 -8.87
N ILE A 138 2.85 5.93 -8.43
CA ILE A 138 4.01 6.78 -8.09
C ILE A 138 4.11 7.03 -6.58
N ILE A 139 2.97 7.34 -5.90
CA ILE A 139 2.98 7.83 -4.51
C ILE A 139 2.32 6.89 -3.50
N ASP A 140 1.79 5.78 -3.86
CA ASP A 140 0.96 4.81 -3.15
C ASP A 140 -0.56 5.03 -3.26
N ASN A 141 -1.30 3.94 -3.03
CA ASN A 141 -2.76 3.89 -3.17
C ASN A 141 -3.50 4.71 -2.08
N LEU A 142 -2.99 4.71 -0.85
CA LEU A 142 -3.56 5.45 0.28
C LEU A 142 -3.51 6.95 0.01
N THR A 143 -2.31 7.46 -0.25
CA THR A 143 -2.07 8.89 -0.47
C THR A 143 -2.75 9.40 -1.74
N ALA A 144 -2.69 8.62 -2.84
CA ALA A 144 -3.40 8.95 -4.07
C ALA A 144 -4.91 9.12 -3.83
N THR A 145 -5.49 8.23 -3.01
CA THR A 145 -6.91 8.28 -2.65
C THR A 145 -7.24 9.52 -1.81
N ILE A 146 -6.45 9.84 -0.78
CA ILE A 146 -6.63 11.04 0.05
C ILE A 146 -6.64 12.29 -0.81
N VAL A 147 -5.61 12.46 -1.64
CA VAL A 147 -5.44 13.62 -2.51
C VAL A 147 -6.63 13.77 -3.46
N LEU A 148 -7.00 12.70 -4.14
CA LEU A 148 -8.06 12.75 -5.14
C LEU A 148 -9.45 12.94 -4.53
N ILE A 149 -9.74 12.35 -3.37
CA ILE A 149 -10.99 12.61 -2.66
C ILE A 149 -11.04 14.05 -2.17
N SER A 150 -9.94 14.60 -1.66
CA SER A 150 -9.86 16.02 -1.26
C SER A 150 -10.12 16.98 -2.44
N ILE A 151 -9.58 16.66 -3.63
CA ILE A 151 -9.88 17.43 -4.85
C ILE A 151 -11.36 17.24 -5.27
N LEU A 152 -11.86 16.01 -5.19
CA LEU A 152 -13.23 15.66 -5.55
C LEU A 152 -14.26 16.42 -4.67
N GLN A 153 -13.98 16.58 -3.36
CA GLN A 153 -14.81 17.35 -2.43
C GLN A 153 -14.96 18.82 -2.84
N LYS A 154 -13.92 19.38 -3.46
CA LYS A 154 -13.95 20.76 -3.98
C LYS A 154 -14.74 20.89 -5.28
N ILE A 155 -14.86 19.80 -6.06
CA ILE A 155 -15.51 19.80 -7.38
C ILE A 155 -16.97 19.33 -7.29
N VAL A 156 -17.23 18.23 -6.58
CA VAL A 156 -18.56 17.60 -6.45
C VAL A 156 -19.12 17.91 -5.06
N LYS A 157 -20.06 18.83 -4.94
CA LYS A 157 -20.59 19.28 -3.64
C LYS A 157 -21.53 18.25 -2.99
N LYS A 158 -22.32 17.51 -3.79
CA LYS A 158 -23.28 16.54 -3.29
C LYS A 158 -22.56 15.25 -2.86
N ARG A 159 -22.61 14.94 -1.55
CA ARG A 159 -21.99 13.75 -0.95
C ARG A 159 -22.45 12.45 -1.62
N ASP A 160 -23.75 12.29 -1.88
CA ASP A 160 -24.34 11.08 -2.47
C ASP A 160 -23.83 10.80 -3.89
N GLU A 161 -23.35 11.84 -4.58
CA GLU A 161 -22.68 11.70 -5.86
C GLU A 161 -21.20 11.37 -5.65
N ARG A 162 -20.51 12.05 -4.71
CA ARG A 162 -19.08 11.85 -4.44
C ARG A 162 -18.73 10.42 -4.05
N ILE A 163 -19.56 9.77 -3.22
CA ILE A 163 -19.28 8.40 -2.76
C ILE A 163 -19.18 7.39 -3.92
N TRP A 164 -19.88 7.62 -5.03
CA TRP A 164 -19.75 6.80 -6.24
C TRP A 164 -18.40 7.00 -6.91
N PHE A 165 -17.95 8.24 -7.05
CA PHE A 165 -16.61 8.54 -7.59
C PHE A 165 -15.52 8.02 -6.68
N ALA A 166 -15.68 8.16 -5.36
CA ALA A 166 -14.73 7.63 -4.38
C ALA A 166 -14.56 6.11 -4.51
N GLY A 167 -15.66 5.37 -4.71
CA GLY A 167 -15.59 3.92 -4.97
C GLY A 167 -14.77 3.56 -6.20
N LEU A 168 -14.88 4.33 -7.30
CA LEU A 168 -14.09 4.09 -8.51
C LEU A 168 -12.62 4.54 -8.33
N ILE A 169 -12.36 5.59 -7.55
CA ILE A 169 -11.00 6.02 -7.18
C ILE A 169 -10.29 4.89 -6.42
N ILE A 170 -10.96 4.23 -5.45
CA ILE A 170 -10.39 3.10 -4.70
C ILE A 170 -9.98 1.97 -5.64
N ILE A 171 -10.88 1.55 -6.56
CA ILE A 171 -10.58 0.49 -7.52
C ILE A 171 -9.39 0.89 -8.41
N ALA A 172 -9.39 2.10 -8.93
CA ALA A 172 -8.34 2.59 -9.81
C ALA A 172 -7.00 2.79 -9.10
N ALA A 173 -7.00 3.26 -7.84
CA ALA A 173 -5.80 3.44 -7.05
C ALA A 173 -5.16 2.08 -6.71
N ASN A 174 -5.94 1.11 -6.24
CA ASN A 174 -5.42 -0.24 -5.97
C ASN A 174 -4.89 -0.92 -7.24
N ALA A 175 -5.58 -0.77 -8.37
CA ALA A 175 -5.10 -1.29 -9.65
C ALA A 175 -3.80 -0.58 -10.11
N GLY A 176 -3.69 0.74 -9.90
CA GLY A 176 -2.50 1.52 -10.21
C GLY A 176 -1.31 1.16 -9.33
N GLY A 177 -1.54 0.88 -8.05
CA GLY A 177 -0.51 0.43 -7.12
C GLY A 177 0.06 -0.94 -7.47
N ALA A 178 -0.76 -1.84 -8.01
CA ALA A 178 -0.40 -3.24 -8.21
C ALA A 178 0.69 -3.49 -9.27
N PHE A 179 0.93 -2.60 -10.23
CA PHE A 179 1.94 -2.80 -11.27
C PHE A 179 3.25 -2.04 -11.05
N SER A 180 3.33 -1.22 -10.02
CA SER A 180 4.51 -0.41 -9.71
C SER A 180 5.18 -0.89 -8.41
N PRO A 181 6.51 -0.93 -8.34
CA PRO A 181 7.20 -1.37 -7.12
C PRO A 181 7.07 -0.39 -5.95
N ILE A 182 6.57 0.81 -6.18
CA ILE A 182 6.39 1.90 -5.20
C ILE A 182 4.92 2.30 -5.03
N GLY A 183 4.02 1.70 -5.80
CA GLY A 183 2.61 2.09 -5.85
C GLY A 183 1.72 1.46 -4.79
N ASP A 184 2.18 0.40 -4.13
CA ASP A 184 1.51 -0.26 -3.02
C ASP A 184 2.56 -0.90 -2.10
N VAL A 185 2.27 -0.93 -0.80
CA VAL A 185 3.16 -1.59 0.18
C VAL A 185 3.40 -3.05 -0.18
N THR A 186 2.42 -3.74 -0.72
CA THR A 186 2.51 -5.14 -1.15
C THR A 186 3.54 -5.35 -2.26
N THR A 187 3.52 -4.54 -3.29
CA THR A 187 4.51 -4.60 -4.38
C THR A 187 5.89 -4.15 -3.90
N THR A 188 5.94 -3.14 -3.03
CA THR A 188 7.18 -2.67 -2.39
C THR A 188 7.84 -3.80 -1.60
N MET A 189 7.08 -4.59 -0.83
CA MET A 189 7.58 -5.72 -0.06
C MET A 189 8.20 -6.80 -0.96
N LEU A 190 7.50 -7.20 -2.02
CA LEU A 190 8.00 -8.17 -2.99
C LEU A 190 9.27 -7.67 -3.71
N TRP A 191 9.33 -6.39 -4.01
CA TRP A 191 10.47 -5.76 -4.66
C TRP A 191 11.69 -5.62 -3.73
N ILE A 192 11.51 -5.21 -2.48
CA ILE A 192 12.56 -5.18 -1.44
C ILE A 192 13.01 -6.60 -1.12
N GLY A 193 12.08 -7.55 -1.00
CA GLY A 193 12.33 -8.96 -0.78
C GLY A 193 12.98 -9.69 -1.96
N ASN A 194 13.34 -8.98 -3.06
CA ASN A 194 13.95 -9.53 -4.27
C ASN A 194 13.14 -10.69 -4.89
N LYS A 195 11.81 -10.63 -4.83
CA LYS A 195 10.92 -11.59 -5.49
C LYS A 195 10.47 -11.11 -6.87
N VAL A 196 10.48 -9.79 -7.10
CA VAL A 196 10.13 -9.18 -8.39
C VAL A 196 11.14 -8.09 -8.78
N THR A 197 11.43 -7.96 -10.08
CA THR A 197 12.16 -6.80 -10.64
C THR A 197 11.18 -5.76 -11.17
N THR A 198 11.61 -4.48 -11.18
CA THR A 198 10.79 -3.38 -11.69
C THR A 198 10.32 -3.61 -13.13
N GLY A 199 11.23 -4.08 -14.01
CA GLY A 199 10.93 -4.29 -15.42
C GLY A 199 9.90 -5.39 -15.65
N LYS A 200 10.08 -6.55 -15.00
CA LYS A 200 9.16 -7.68 -15.12
C LYS A 200 7.82 -7.38 -14.44
N LEU A 201 7.82 -6.71 -13.28
CA LEU A 201 6.58 -6.28 -12.63
C LEU A 201 5.73 -5.42 -13.57
N PHE A 202 6.34 -4.45 -14.25
CA PHE A 202 5.65 -3.63 -15.23
C PHE A 202 5.15 -4.47 -16.43
N MET A 203 5.99 -5.33 -16.99
CA MET A 203 5.63 -6.16 -18.16
C MET A 203 4.46 -7.08 -17.87
N TYR A 204 4.47 -7.76 -16.72
CA TYR A 204 3.40 -8.70 -16.35
C TYR A 204 2.11 -8.00 -15.93
N LEU A 205 2.19 -6.85 -15.21
CA LEU A 205 1.05 -6.32 -14.48
C LEU A 205 0.45 -5.03 -15.06
N PHE A 206 1.13 -4.31 -15.93
CA PHE A 206 0.59 -3.07 -16.48
C PHE A 206 -0.76 -3.27 -17.19
N ILE A 207 -0.85 -4.26 -18.10
CA ILE A 207 -2.09 -4.53 -18.83
C ILE A 207 -3.18 -5.10 -17.91
N PRO A 208 -2.94 -6.13 -17.06
CA PRO A 208 -3.93 -6.60 -16.10
C PRO A 208 -4.48 -5.49 -15.19
N SER A 209 -3.60 -4.65 -14.66
CA SER A 209 -3.98 -3.51 -13.82
C SER A 209 -4.78 -2.46 -14.57
N LEU A 210 -4.38 -2.15 -15.81
CA LEU A 210 -5.12 -1.22 -16.66
C LEU A 210 -6.54 -1.75 -16.95
N VAL A 211 -6.67 -3.03 -17.27
CA VAL A 211 -7.97 -3.69 -17.52
C VAL A 211 -8.81 -3.67 -16.24
N CYS A 212 -8.21 -3.95 -15.08
CA CYS A 212 -8.86 -3.92 -13.78
C CYS A 212 -9.45 -2.52 -13.46
N MET A 213 -8.83 -1.43 -13.92
CA MET A 213 -9.34 -0.05 -13.78
C MET A 213 -10.36 0.30 -14.87
N VAL A 214 -10.06 -0.02 -16.14
CA VAL A 214 -10.85 0.42 -17.29
C VAL A 214 -12.23 -0.25 -17.32
N VAL A 215 -12.31 -1.56 -17.07
CA VAL A 215 -13.57 -2.31 -17.15
C VAL A 215 -14.62 -1.82 -16.14
N PRO A 216 -14.32 -1.69 -14.83
CA PRO A 216 -15.27 -1.12 -13.88
C PRO A 216 -15.67 0.32 -14.22
N SER A 217 -14.70 1.16 -14.62
CA SER A 217 -14.95 2.55 -14.98
C SER A 217 -15.84 2.66 -16.21
N PHE A 218 -15.63 1.79 -17.21
CA PHE A 218 -16.45 1.73 -18.40
C PHE A 218 -17.89 1.32 -18.08
N ILE A 219 -18.07 0.25 -17.32
CA ILE A 219 -19.40 -0.20 -16.88
C ILE A 219 -20.08 0.88 -16.04
N ALA A 220 -19.37 1.48 -15.09
CA ALA A 220 -19.89 2.56 -14.26
C ALA A 220 -20.34 3.78 -15.08
N SER A 221 -19.68 4.07 -16.21
CA SER A 221 -20.03 5.19 -17.08
C SER A 221 -21.45 5.14 -17.65
N PHE A 222 -22.10 3.98 -17.62
CA PHE A 222 -23.50 3.79 -18.03
C PHE A 222 -24.48 3.84 -16.88
N LEU A 223 -24.00 3.83 -15.63
CA LEU A 223 -24.86 3.90 -14.45
C LEU A 223 -25.40 5.32 -14.25
N LYS A 224 -26.64 5.42 -13.72
CA LYS A 224 -27.32 6.70 -13.48
C LYS A 224 -26.50 7.75 -12.69
N PRO A 225 -25.70 7.39 -11.63
CA PRO A 225 -24.93 8.38 -10.88
C PRO A 225 -23.88 9.14 -11.70
N PHE A 226 -23.41 8.56 -12.80
CA PHE A 226 -22.40 9.15 -13.69
C PHE A 226 -22.98 9.79 -14.95
N GLN A 227 -24.31 9.91 -15.04
CA GLN A 227 -24.98 10.58 -16.14
C GLN A 227 -25.24 12.06 -15.82
N GLY A 228 -25.23 12.91 -16.85
CA GLY A 228 -25.52 14.34 -16.73
C GLY A 228 -24.30 15.18 -16.31
N THR A 229 -24.59 16.32 -15.75
CA THR A 229 -23.60 17.33 -15.31
C THR A 229 -23.66 17.51 -13.80
N ILE A 230 -22.57 17.98 -13.21
CA ILE A 230 -22.53 18.42 -11.82
C ILE A 230 -23.20 19.78 -11.74
N ASP A 231 -24.02 19.99 -10.69
CA ASP A 231 -24.53 21.31 -10.37
C ASP A 231 -23.36 22.18 -9.87
N THR A 232 -22.80 22.97 -10.75
CA THR A 232 -21.97 24.11 -10.37
C THR A 232 -22.93 25.22 -9.97
N GLN A 233 -23.24 25.35 -8.68
CA GLN A 233 -23.66 26.64 -8.20
C GLN A 233 -22.42 27.55 -8.32
N ASP A 234 -22.59 28.67 -9.02
CA ASP A 234 -21.61 29.73 -9.10
C ASP A 234 -21.36 30.27 -7.67
N ASP A 235 -20.56 29.58 -6.91
CA ASP A 235 -19.93 30.19 -5.74
C ASP A 235 -18.89 31.16 -6.29
N HIS A 236 -19.33 32.42 -6.46
CA HIS A 236 -18.47 33.60 -6.54
C HIS A 236 -17.71 33.86 -5.23
N ASP A 237 -17.51 32.86 -4.40
CA ASP A 237 -16.46 32.88 -3.40
C ASP A 237 -15.13 32.72 -4.14
N ASN A 238 -14.70 33.87 -4.69
CA ASN A 238 -13.30 34.17 -4.98
C ASN A 238 -12.47 34.12 -3.68
N VAL A 239 -12.40 32.99 -3.03
CA VAL A 239 -11.19 32.63 -2.31
C VAL A 239 -10.21 32.39 -3.42
N SER A 240 -9.50 33.43 -3.82
CA SER A 240 -8.26 33.33 -4.56
C SER A 240 -7.37 32.38 -3.75
N GLU A 241 -7.44 31.05 -4.07
CA GLU A 241 -6.37 30.13 -3.69
C GLU A 241 -5.13 30.76 -4.33
N GLN A 242 -4.40 31.57 -3.53
CA GLN A 242 -3.14 32.11 -3.98
C GLN A 242 -2.33 30.93 -4.43
N LYS A 243 -2.12 30.81 -5.75
CA LYS A 243 -1.18 29.84 -6.31
C LYS A 243 0.12 30.09 -5.58
N GLU A 244 0.43 29.24 -4.62
CA GLU A 244 1.69 29.38 -3.92
C GLU A 244 2.80 29.25 -4.97
N LYS A 245 3.74 30.19 -4.94
CA LYS A 245 4.74 30.42 -5.99
C LYS A 245 5.56 29.17 -6.37
N HIS A 246 5.53 28.13 -5.53
CA HIS A 246 6.32 26.89 -5.68
C HIS A 246 5.49 25.58 -5.70
N SER A 247 4.15 25.63 -5.71
CA SER A 247 3.27 24.45 -5.68
C SER A 247 3.58 23.45 -6.78
N ALA A 248 3.58 23.88 -8.04
CA ALA A 248 3.85 23.02 -9.17
C ALA A 248 5.31 22.50 -9.16
N SER A 249 6.28 23.35 -8.76
CA SER A 249 7.69 22.95 -8.68
C SER A 249 7.89 21.85 -7.65
N MET A 250 7.25 21.95 -6.47
CA MET A 250 7.34 20.92 -5.43
C MET A 250 6.63 19.63 -5.84
N LEU A 251 5.48 19.74 -6.52
CA LEU A 251 4.80 18.54 -7.05
C LEU A 251 5.71 17.77 -8.02
N TYR A 252 6.25 18.43 -9.04
CA TYR A 252 7.08 17.75 -10.03
C TYR A 252 8.41 17.27 -9.47
N LEU A 253 9.02 18.02 -8.55
CA LEU A 253 10.24 17.62 -7.87
C LEU A 253 10.01 16.37 -7.01
N GLY A 254 8.95 16.36 -6.19
CA GLY A 254 8.64 15.23 -5.32
C GLY A 254 8.27 13.97 -6.11
N LEU A 255 7.38 14.09 -7.09
CA LEU A 255 7.02 12.94 -7.96
C LEU A 255 8.25 12.42 -8.73
N GLY A 256 9.07 13.33 -9.29
CA GLY A 256 10.31 12.94 -9.98
C GLY A 256 11.31 12.27 -9.05
N ALA A 257 11.45 12.73 -7.81
CA ALA A 257 12.33 12.15 -6.81
C ALA A 257 11.87 10.73 -6.40
N ILE A 258 10.56 10.48 -6.30
CA ILE A 258 10.03 9.14 -6.02
C ILE A 258 10.28 8.20 -7.22
N ILE A 259 10.00 8.65 -8.45
CA ILE A 259 10.26 7.87 -9.69
C ILE A 259 11.76 7.56 -9.85
N PHE A 260 12.65 8.41 -9.35
CA PHE A 260 14.09 8.20 -9.40
C PHE A 260 14.53 6.97 -8.58
N VAL A 261 13.80 6.55 -7.55
CA VAL A 261 14.21 5.46 -6.64
C VAL A 261 14.40 4.11 -7.36
N PRO A 262 13.47 3.61 -8.19
CA PRO A 262 13.69 2.40 -8.98
C PRO A 262 14.89 2.51 -9.93
N ILE A 263 15.13 3.68 -10.52
CA ILE A 263 16.29 3.95 -11.38
C ILE A 263 17.58 3.85 -10.54
N PHE A 264 17.59 4.46 -9.37
CA PHE A 264 18.72 4.40 -8.44
C PHE A 264 19.05 2.95 -8.06
N LYS A 265 18.05 2.13 -7.66
CA LYS A 265 18.24 0.71 -7.36
C LYS A 265 18.85 -0.05 -8.55
N THR A 266 18.35 0.21 -9.75
CA THR A 266 18.84 -0.48 -10.97
C THR A 266 20.29 -0.16 -11.29
N ILE A 267 20.73 1.08 -11.04
CA ILE A 267 22.11 1.54 -11.33
C ILE A 267 23.08 1.13 -10.22
N THR A 268 22.68 1.28 -8.97
CA THR A 268 23.58 1.12 -7.81
C THR A 268 23.52 -0.29 -7.20
N HIS A 269 22.47 -1.05 -7.48
CA HIS A 269 22.13 -2.32 -6.83
C HIS A 269 21.94 -2.24 -5.31
N LEU A 270 21.84 -1.03 -4.75
CA LEU A 270 21.56 -0.80 -3.34
C LEU A 270 20.07 -1.01 -3.03
N PRO A 271 19.73 -1.33 -1.76
CA PRO A 271 18.34 -1.42 -1.34
C PRO A 271 17.55 -0.13 -1.62
N PRO A 272 16.26 -0.21 -1.96
CA PRO A 272 15.43 0.94 -2.36
C PRO A 272 15.36 2.05 -1.32
N TYR A 273 15.41 1.73 -0.03
CA TYR A 273 15.35 2.74 1.03
C TYR A 273 16.50 3.76 0.97
N VAL A 274 17.69 3.36 0.48
CA VAL A 274 18.84 4.27 0.31
C VAL A 274 18.52 5.34 -0.73
N GLY A 275 17.95 4.92 -1.88
CA GLY A 275 17.51 5.84 -2.93
C GLY A 275 16.37 6.74 -2.45
N MET A 276 15.45 6.20 -1.64
CA MET A 276 14.35 6.97 -1.06
C MET A 276 14.84 8.04 -0.09
N MET A 277 15.82 7.71 0.78
CA MET A 277 16.42 8.70 1.69
C MET A 277 17.18 9.80 0.93
N LEU A 278 17.87 9.46 -0.16
CA LEU A 278 18.49 10.47 -1.02
C LEU A 278 17.44 11.38 -1.66
N SER A 279 16.36 10.80 -2.18
CA SER A 279 15.24 11.53 -2.75
C SER A 279 14.60 12.47 -1.73
N LEU A 280 14.36 11.98 -0.50
CA LEU A 280 13.85 12.80 0.59
C LEU A 280 14.80 13.95 0.93
N ALA A 281 16.09 13.69 1.03
CA ALA A 281 17.09 14.73 1.34
C ALA A 281 17.08 15.86 0.30
N ILE A 282 16.96 15.51 -0.99
CA ILE A 282 16.86 16.48 -2.08
C ILE A 282 15.58 17.31 -1.96
N VAL A 283 14.42 16.65 -1.83
CA VAL A 283 13.12 17.33 -1.72
C VAL A 283 13.08 18.24 -0.49
N ALA A 284 13.57 17.76 0.66
CA ALA A 284 13.65 18.51 1.90
C ALA A 284 14.56 19.76 1.75
N ALA A 285 15.71 19.63 1.10
CA ALA A 285 16.60 20.76 0.86
C ALA A 285 15.92 21.84 0.01
N PHE A 286 15.21 21.47 -1.05
CA PHE A 286 14.44 22.43 -1.85
C PHE A 286 13.27 23.03 -1.08
N ALA A 287 12.58 22.25 -0.23
CA ALA A 287 11.52 22.74 0.63
C ALA A 287 12.03 23.84 1.56
N GLU A 288 13.16 23.63 2.22
CA GLU A 288 13.79 24.64 3.07
C GLU A 288 14.21 25.91 2.28
N ILE A 289 14.81 25.74 1.09
CA ILE A 289 15.21 26.84 0.24
C ILE A 289 14.00 27.69 -0.20
N PHE A 290 12.90 27.03 -0.60
CA PHE A 290 11.68 27.72 -1.03
C PHE A 290 10.97 28.40 0.12
N SER A 291 10.99 27.82 1.32
CA SER A 291 10.43 28.43 2.52
C SER A 291 11.22 29.68 2.94
N ARG A 292 12.55 29.63 2.93
CA ARG A 292 13.39 30.79 3.27
C ARG A 292 13.23 31.97 2.32
N ARG A 293 12.98 31.72 1.03
CA ARG A 293 12.72 32.78 0.06
C ARG A 293 11.41 33.54 0.31
N LYS A 294 10.41 32.91 0.94
CA LYS A 294 9.21 33.62 1.39
C LYS A 294 9.47 34.59 2.53
N PHE A 295 10.50 34.35 3.34
CA PHE A 295 10.79 35.09 4.57
C PHE A 295 11.52 36.44 4.30
N SER A 296 12.19 36.61 3.18
CA SER A 296 13.16 37.69 2.95
C SER A 296 12.61 39.03 2.44
N LEU A 297 11.31 39.19 2.16
CA LEU A 297 10.82 40.37 1.43
C LEU A 297 9.67 41.18 2.07
N THR A 298 9.14 40.83 3.25
CA THR A 298 7.90 41.49 3.73
C THR A 298 7.81 41.85 5.20
N ASP A 299 8.83 41.67 6.02
CA ASP A 299 8.68 41.87 7.48
C ASP A 299 9.52 43.00 8.07
N PHE A 300 9.41 44.21 7.52
CA PHE A 300 9.70 45.42 8.27
C PHE A 300 8.39 46.20 8.42
N ASN A 301 7.78 46.11 9.60
CA ASN A 301 6.78 47.08 9.98
C ASN A 301 7.45 48.41 10.20
N THR A 302 6.72 49.50 9.93
CA THR A 302 7.12 50.90 10.02
C THR A 302 7.60 51.34 11.43
N GLU A 303 7.64 50.43 12.42
CA GLU A 303 8.00 50.72 13.82
C GLU A 303 9.26 49.96 14.29
N GLY A 304 9.99 49.24 13.42
CA GLY A 304 11.31 48.73 13.75
C GLY A 304 11.35 47.55 14.73
N GLU A 305 10.21 46.97 15.12
CA GLU A 305 10.15 45.76 15.93
C GLU A 305 10.24 44.52 15.03
N SER A 306 11.27 43.68 15.26
CA SER A 306 11.40 42.36 14.64
C SER A 306 10.30 41.46 15.22
N ILE A 307 9.26 41.17 14.41
CA ILE A 307 8.29 40.12 14.73
C ILE A 307 9.05 38.79 14.57
N GLU A 308 9.46 38.14 15.67
CA GLU A 308 9.86 36.74 15.67
C GLU A 308 8.66 35.89 15.25
N LYS A 309 8.42 35.75 13.94
CA LYS A 309 7.57 34.69 13.45
C LYS A 309 8.32 33.38 13.69
N ASN A 310 7.76 32.53 14.55
CA ASN A 310 8.22 31.17 14.75
C ASN A 310 8.39 30.51 13.38
N TYR A 311 9.63 30.35 12.94
CA TYR A 311 9.98 29.63 11.74
C TYR A 311 9.69 28.14 11.95
N HIS A 312 8.61 27.66 11.36
CA HIS A 312 8.31 26.25 11.30
C HIS A 312 8.93 25.68 10.01
N SER A 313 9.97 24.84 10.17
CA SER A 313 10.56 24.12 9.06
C SER A 313 9.48 23.32 8.33
N PRO A 314 9.37 23.42 6.98
CA PRO A 314 8.46 22.58 6.19
C PRO A 314 8.65 21.10 6.47
N VAL A 315 9.90 20.67 6.61
CA VAL A 315 10.26 19.28 6.87
C VAL A 315 9.74 18.82 8.23
N HIS A 316 9.96 19.62 9.29
CA HIS A 316 9.42 19.29 10.63
C HIS A 316 7.89 19.24 10.64
N SER A 317 7.24 20.19 9.97
CA SER A 317 5.79 20.20 9.84
C SER A 317 5.26 18.98 9.09
N SER A 318 5.94 18.56 8.03
CA SER A 318 5.57 17.38 7.26
C SER A 318 5.81 16.08 8.06
N LEU A 319 6.96 15.96 8.74
CA LEU A 319 7.25 14.80 9.60
C LEU A 319 6.22 14.62 10.73
N SER A 320 5.68 15.71 11.29
CA SER A 320 4.66 15.65 12.34
C SER A 320 3.28 15.20 11.83
N LYS A 321 3.05 15.20 10.52
CA LYS A 321 1.80 14.78 9.89
C LYS A 321 1.83 13.35 9.37
N ILE A 322 3.00 12.69 9.39
CA ILE A 322 3.11 11.31 8.96
C ILE A 322 2.21 10.41 9.79
N GLU A 323 1.54 9.49 9.15
CA GLU A 323 0.66 8.52 9.77
C GLU A 323 1.46 7.41 10.48
N MET A 324 2.08 7.77 11.62
CA MET A 324 2.88 6.85 12.43
C MET A 324 2.13 5.58 12.87
N PRO A 325 0.80 5.62 13.16
CA PRO A 325 0.05 4.41 13.45
C PRO A 325 0.15 3.35 12.36
N SER A 326 0.09 3.73 11.08
CA SER A 326 0.24 2.78 9.96
C SER A 326 1.64 2.17 9.90
N ILE A 327 2.70 2.95 10.16
CA ILE A 327 4.08 2.45 10.18
C ILE A 327 4.26 1.41 11.29
N LEU A 328 3.76 1.70 12.49
CA LEU A 328 3.82 0.77 13.62
C LEU A 328 2.90 -0.45 13.43
N PHE A 329 1.76 -0.29 12.77
CA PHE A 329 0.92 -1.42 12.37
C PHE A 329 1.68 -2.37 11.45
N PHE A 330 2.39 -1.86 10.44
CA PHE A 330 3.21 -2.68 9.55
C PHE A 330 4.34 -3.38 10.30
N LEU A 331 5.00 -2.70 11.24
CA LEU A 331 5.98 -3.35 12.12
C LEU A 331 5.36 -4.54 12.85
N GLY A 332 4.21 -4.31 13.51
CA GLY A 332 3.53 -5.34 14.30
C GLY A 332 3.14 -6.56 13.47
N ILE A 333 2.49 -6.33 12.32
CA ILE A 333 2.00 -7.44 11.48
C ILE A 333 3.15 -8.22 10.82
N LEU A 334 4.17 -7.53 10.29
CA LEU A 334 5.30 -8.18 9.64
C LEU A 334 6.10 -9.04 10.62
N MET A 335 6.35 -8.53 11.81
CA MET A 335 7.07 -9.27 12.85
C MET A 335 6.23 -10.41 13.46
N ALA A 336 4.90 -10.30 13.50
CA ALA A 336 4.04 -11.40 13.92
C ALA A 336 4.00 -12.53 12.87
N VAL A 337 3.95 -12.18 11.59
CA VAL A 337 4.06 -13.15 10.48
C VAL A 337 5.42 -13.84 10.50
N ALA A 338 6.50 -13.10 10.79
CA ALA A 338 7.85 -13.64 10.94
C ALA A 338 7.93 -14.72 12.02
N ALA A 339 7.22 -14.57 13.15
CA ALA A 339 7.16 -15.61 14.19
C ALA A 339 6.52 -16.93 13.67
N LEU A 340 5.45 -16.83 12.87
CA LEU A 340 4.84 -18.01 12.24
C LEU A 340 5.75 -18.65 11.19
N GLU A 341 6.45 -17.84 10.41
CA GLU A 341 7.42 -18.28 9.40
C GLU A 341 8.57 -19.06 10.06
N SER A 342 9.16 -18.49 11.12
CA SER A 342 10.28 -19.12 11.83
C SER A 342 9.95 -20.50 12.41
N LEU A 343 8.69 -20.74 12.76
CA LEU A 343 8.20 -22.05 13.22
C LEU A 343 7.86 -23.01 12.06
N GLY A 344 8.02 -22.60 10.80
CA GLY A 344 7.65 -23.39 9.62
C GLY A 344 6.14 -23.56 9.42
N ILE A 345 5.30 -22.88 10.20
CA ILE A 345 3.83 -23.01 10.14
C ILE A 345 3.31 -22.55 8.78
N LEU A 346 3.82 -21.43 8.26
CA LEU A 346 3.41 -20.91 6.94
C LEU A 346 3.82 -21.83 5.81
N PHE A 347 5.03 -22.42 5.89
CA PHE A 347 5.53 -23.36 4.91
C PHE A 347 4.66 -24.64 4.86
N GLY A 348 4.32 -25.23 6.02
CA GLY A 348 3.42 -26.38 6.11
C GLY A 348 2.01 -26.07 5.62
N PHE A 349 1.50 -24.84 5.84
CA PHE A 349 0.22 -24.42 5.31
C PHE A 349 0.23 -24.30 3.78
N ALA A 350 1.32 -23.81 3.19
CA ALA A 350 1.49 -23.76 1.74
C ALA A 350 1.43 -25.14 1.10
N ASP A 351 2.11 -26.14 1.69
CA ASP A 351 2.06 -27.52 1.20
C ASP A 351 0.65 -28.12 1.29
N THR A 352 -0.05 -27.85 2.39
CA THR A 352 -1.45 -28.26 2.55
C THR A 352 -2.35 -27.63 1.48
N LEU A 353 -2.15 -26.35 1.14
CA LEU A 353 -2.89 -25.68 0.07
C LEU A 353 -2.60 -26.30 -1.30
N LYS A 354 -1.36 -26.64 -1.58
CA LYS A 354 -0.96 -27.30 -2.83
C LYS A 354 -1.61 -28.69 -3.00
N GLU A 355 -1.77 -29.42 -1.89
CA GLU A 355 -2.34 -30.77 -1.90
C GLU A 355 -3.87 -30.80 -1.85
N SER A 356 -4.50 -29.88 -1.10
CA SER A 356 -5.92 -29.92 -0.78
C SER A 356 -6.82 -29.26 -1.80
N ILE A 357 -6.31 -28.31 -2.61
CA ILE A 357 -7.07 -27.69 -3.67
C ILE A 357 -6.73 -28.38 -4.98
N PRO A 358 -7.62 -29.28 -5.48
CA PRO A 358 -7.39 -29.90 -6.77
C PRO A 358 -7.28 -28.80 -7.84
N LEU A 359 -6.42 -29.02 -8.80
CA LEU A 359 -6.10 -28.14 -9.93
C LEU A 359 -7.39 -27.69 -10.66
N LEU A 360 -8.00 -26.62 -10.16
CA LEU A 360 -8.99 -25.85 -10.86
C LEU A 360 -8.25 -24.68 -11.52
N GLY A 361 -7.76 -24.89 -12.74
CA GLY A 361 -7.01 -23.88 -13.47
C GLY A 361 -5.66 -24.38 -13.98
N THR A 362 -4.94 -23.53 -14.71
CA THR A 362 -3.60 -23.79 -15.21
C THR A 362 -2.58 -23.70 -14.08
N GLU A 363 -1.65 -24.66 -14.01
CA GLU A 363 -0.49 -24.54 -13.13
C GLU A 363 0.35 -23.32 -13.54
N LEU A 364 0.68 -22.49 -12.56
CA LEU A 364 1.71 -21.47 -12.75
C LEU A 364 3.04 -22.17 -13.04
N GLN A 365 3.69 -21.80 -14.15
CA GLN A 365 4.89 -22.47 -14.66
C GLN A 365 5.94 -22.67 -13.55
N GLY A 366 6.35 -23.92 -13.33
CA GLY A 366 7.37 -24.29 -12.37
C GLY A 366 6.92 -24.28 -10.90
N THR A 367 5.63 -24.09 -10.61
CA THR A 367 5.07 -24.19 -9.27
C THR A 367 3.94 -25.22 -9.23
N LYS A 368 3.70 -25.81 -8.06
CA LYS A 368 2.52 -26.66 -7.85
C LYS A 368 1.29 -25.84 -7.41
N VAL A 369 1.30 -24.53 -7.63
CA VAL A 369 0.24 -23.61 -7.22
C VAL A 369 -0.67 -23.32 -8.41
N SER A 370 -1.98 -23.48 -8.24
CA SER A 370 -2.93 -23.15 -9.30
C SER A 370 -3.26 -21.65 -9.31
N ASP A 371 -3.63 -21.12 -10.47
CA ASP A 371 -4.13 -19.75 -10.62
C ASP A 371 -5.30 -19.46 -9.69
N THR A 372 -6.17 -20.45 -9.47
CA THR A 372 -7.34 -20.36 -8.59
C THR A 372 -6.93 -20.11 -7.14
N VAL A 373 -5.85 -20.75 -6.65
CA VAL A 373 -5.33 -20.48 -5.30
C VAL A 373 -4.92 -19.03 -5.15
N VAL A 374 -4.18 -18.48 -6.12
CA VAL A 374 -3.74 -17.09 -6.07
C VAL A 374 -4.93 -16.12 -6.18
N MET A 375 -5.92 -16.44 -7.00
CA MET A 375 -7.15 -15.64 -7.07
C MET A 375 -7.93 -15.70 -5.76
N LEU A 376 -8.01 -16.85 -5.09
CA LEU A 376 -8.64 -16.98 -3.77
C LEU A 376 -7.89 -16.20 -2.69
N LEU A 377 -6.55 -16.18 -2.73
CA LEU A 377 -5.75 -15.29 -1.88
C LEU A 377 -6.13 -13.83 -2.12
N GLY A 378 -6.30 -13.42 -3.39
CA GLY A 378 -6.78 -12.08 -3.74
C GLY A 378 -8.20 -11.77 -3.21
N VAL A 379 -9.10 -12.74 -3.24
CA VAL A 379 -10.43 -12.59 -2.60
C VAL A 379 -10.27 -12.49 -1.08
N GLY A 380 -9.35 -13.25 -0.49
CA GLY A 380 -9.00 -13.13 0.92
C GLY A 380 -8.51 -11.74 1.29
N SER A 381 -7.76 -11.08 0.40
CA SER A 381 -7.29 -9.70 0.56
C SER A 381 -8.44 -8.67 0.72
N ALA A 382 -9.63 -8.99 0.28
CA ALA A 382 -10.79 -8.13 0.50
C ALA A 382 -11.24 -8.07 1.97
N VAL A 383 -11.00 -9.14 2.72
CA VAL A 383 -11.37 -9.25 4.15
C VAL A 383 -10.17 -8.96 5.04
N ILE A 384 -9.02 -9.44 4.59
CA ILE A 384 -7.74 -9.37 5.28
C ILE A 384 -6.92 -8.32 4.54
N ASP A 385 -6.48 -7.26 5.17
CA ASP A 385 -5.63 -6.23 4.53
C ASP A 385 -4.55 -6.89 3.62
N ASN A 386 -4.27 -6.30 2.47
CA ASN A 386 -3.38 -6.84 1.44
C ASN A 386 -1.94 -7.11 1.94
N VAL A 387 -1.44 -6.27 2.85
CA VAL A 387 -0.05 -6.35 3.36
C VAL A 387 0.22 -7.65 4.13
N PRO A 388 -0.58 -8.04 5.13
CA PRO A 388 -0.40 -9.33 5.82
C PRO A 388 -0.45 -10.54 4.89
N LEU A 389 -1.29 -10.50 3.87
CA LEU A 389 -1.43 -11.59 2.93
C LEU A 389 -0.15 -11.78 2.10
N VAL A 390 0.45 -10.68 1.62
CA VAL A 390 1.73 -10.75 0.89
C VAL A 390 2.87 -11.14 1.83
N ALA A 391 2.88 -10.64 3.07
CA ALA A 391 3.86 -11.06 4.07
C ALA A 391 3.80 -12.58 4.31
N ALA A 392 2.61 -13.13 4.52
CA ALA A 392 2.41 -14.57 4.66
C ALA A 392 2.86 -15.33 3.40
N SER A 393 2.56 -14.81 2.21
CA SER A 393 2.98 -15.44 0.94
C SER A 393 4.51 -15.51 0.80
N LEU A 394 5.24 -14.50 1.28
CA LEU A 394 6.72 -14.53 1.29
C LEU A 394 7.28 -15.66 2.16
N GLY A 395 6.63 -15.99 3.28
CA GLY A 395 6.97 -17.12 4.13
C GLY A 395 6.42 -18.47 3.65
N MET A 396 5.41 -18.47 2.78
CA MET A 396 4.75 -19.68 2.25
C MET A 396 5.46 -20.23 1.02
N PHE A 397 5.97 -19.37 0.13
CA PHE A 397 6.47 -19.73 -1.19
C PHE A 397 7.96 -19.42 -1.33
N THR A 398 8.70 -20.37 -1.95
CA THR A 398 10.16 -20.29 -2.08
C THR A 398 10.63 -20.04 -3.52
N GLU A 399 9.71 -19.72 -4.42
CA GLU A 399 9.96 -19.53 -5.84
C GLU A 399 11.00 -18.43 -6.10
N SER A 400 11.74 -18.63 -7.21
CA SER A 400 12.82 -17.72 -7.61
C SER A 400 12.34 -16.33 -7.98
N LEU A 401 13.31 -15.40 -8.09
CA LEU A 401 13.09 -14.05 -8.58
C LEU A 401 12.35 -14.04 -9.92
N ASP A 402 11.37 -13.16 -10.05
CA ASP A 402 10.53 -12.96 -11.24
C ASP A 402 9.69 -14.17 -11.67
N ASN A 403 9.50 -15.16 -10.78
CA ASN A 403 8.52 -16.21 -11.04
C ASN A 403 7.12 -15.60 -11.22
N PRO A 404 6.33 -16.02 -12.22
CA PRO A 404 4.96 -15.50 -12.44
C PRO A 404 4.06 -15.54 -11.20
N LEU A 405 4.31 -16.45 -10.27
CA LEU A 405 3.59 -16.53 -8.98
C LEU A 405 3.65 -15.21 -8.22
N TRP A 406 4.82 -14.61 -8.08
CA TRP A 406 5.01 -13.37 -7.34
C TRP A 406 4.28 -12.20 -7.97
N HIS A 407 4.31 -12.12 -9.29
CA HIS A 407 3.57 -11.09 -10.03
C HIS A 407 2.07 -11.28 -9.88
N PHE A 408 1.58 -12.52 -9.91
CA PHE A 408 0.16 -12.78 -9.75
C PHE A 408 -0.32 -12.55 -8.30
N ILE A 409 0.51 -12.86 -7.29
CA ILE A 409 0.24 -12.51 -5.89
C ILE A 409 0.17 -10.98 -5.74
N ALA A 410 1.13 -10.22 -6.31
CA ALA A 410 1.13 -8.77 -6.27
C ALA A 410 -0.17 -8.18 -6.85
N PHE A 411 -0.58 -8.66 -8.03
CA PHE A 411 -1.82 -8.24 -8.67
C PHE A 411 -3.05 -8.61 -7.84
N SER A 412 -3.12 -9.88 -7.42
CA SER A 412 -4.31 -10.41 -6.73
C SER A 412 -4.50 -9.78 -5.36
N ALA A 413 -3.42 -9.62 -4.57
CA ALA A 413 -3.48 -8.98 -3.27
C ALA A 413 -3.82 -7.48 -3.39
N GLY A 414 -3.11 -6.76 -4.25
CA GLY A 414 -3.31 -5.33 -4.43
C GLY A 414 -4.71 -4.97 -4.93
N THR A 415 -5.18 -5.63 -5.98
CA THR A 415 -6.49 -5.33 -6.59
C THR A 415 -7.65 -5.94 -5.82
N GLY A 416 -7.45 -7.11 -5.19
CA GLY A 416 -8.44 -7.83 -4.39
C GLY A 416 -8.97 -7.00 -3.23
N GLY A 417 -8.12 -6.21 -2.59
CA GLY A 417 -8.49 -5.29 -1.51
C GLY A 417 -9.58 -4.28 -1.87
N SER A 418 -9.83 -4.05 -3.17
CA SER A 418 -10.93 -3.17 -3.62
C SER A 418 -12.32 -3.78 -3.51
N MET A 419 -12.44 -5.11 -3.37
CA MET A 419 -13.74 -5.79 -3.36
C MET A 419 -14.57 -5.46 -2.13
N LEU A 420 -13.93 -5.22 -0.99
CA LEU A 420 -14.57 -4.65 0.20
C LEU A 420 -13.87 -3.36 0.59
N ILE A 421 -14.62 -2.40 1.12
CA ILE A 421 -14.07 -1.08 1.47
C ILE A 421 -13.00 -1.15 2.57
N ILE A 422 -13.03 -2.19 3.38
CA ILE A 422 -12.08 -2.43 4.48
C ILE A 422 -10.82 -3.22 4.03
N GLY A 423 -10.81 -3.74 2.81
CA GLY A 423 -9.75 -4.64 2.32
C GLY A 423 -8.47 -3.92 1.86
N SER A 424 -8.44 -2.59 1.89
CA SER A 424 -7.24 -1.81 1.56
C SER A 424 -7.21 -0.49 2.31
N ALA A 425 -6.01 0.04 2.55
CA ALA A 425 -5.81 1.35 3.17
C ALA A 425 -6.55 2.47 2.41
N ALA A 426 -6.53 2.43 1.07
CA ALA A 426 -7.28 3.34 0.22
C ALA A 426 -8.80 3.31 0.51
N GLY A 427 -9.36 2.11 0.70
CA GLY A 427 -10.78 1.92 1.03
C GLY A 427 -11.14 2.48 2.40
N VAL A 428 -10.34 2.14 3.42
CA VAL A 428 -10.56 2.58 4.82
C VAL A 428 -10.54 4.11 4.92
N VAL A 429 -9.56 4.76 4.29
CA VAL A 429 -9.48 6.23 4.29
C VAL A 429 -10.64 6.87 3.55
N ALA A 430 -11.01 6.36 2.38
CA ALA A 430 -12.17 6.86 1.64
C ALA A 430 -13.46 6.71 2.45
N MET A 431 -13.60 5.58 3.19
CA MET A 431 -14.71 5.35 4.11
C MET A 431 -14.78 6.42 5.20
N GLY A 432 -13.65 6.77 5.80
CA GLY A 432 -13.56 7.82 6.83
C GLY A 432 -13.87 9.22 6.28
N MET A 433 -13.22 9.61 5.18
CA MET A 433 -13.34 10.95 4.58
C MET A 433 -14.75 11.25 4.07
N GLU A 434 -15.41 10.29 3.45
CA GLU A 434 -16.75 10.43 2.84
C GLU A 434 -17.85 9.77 3.67
N LYS A 435 -17.52 9.17 4.82
CA LYS A 435 -18.46 8.44 5.69
C LYS A 435 -19.25 7.38 4.91
N ILE A 436 -18.55 6.60 4.06
CA ILE A 436 -19.17 5.58 3.22
C ILE A 436 -19.59 4.41 4.12
N ASP A 437 -20.85 4.02 4.04
CA ASP A 437 -21.34 2.83 4.75
C ASP A 437 -20.85 1.54 4.09
N PHE A 438 -20.42 0.56 4.91
CA PHE A 438 -19.89 -0.72 4.44
C PHE A 438 -20.88 -1.47 3.53
N PHE A 439 -22.16 -1.57 3.96
CA PHE A 439 -23.18 -2.29 3.19
C PHE A 439 -23.56 -1.55 1.91
N TRP A 440 -23.49 -0.22 1.93
CA TRP A 440 -23.66 0.57 0.72
C TRP A 440 -22.58 0.25 -0.31
N TYR A 441 -21.30 0.23 0.11
CA TYR A 441 -20.19 -0.11 -0.75
C TYR A 441 -20.32 -1.54 -1.29
N LEU A 442 -20.63 -2.50 -0.42
CA LEU A 442 -20.82 -3.91 -0.77
C LEU A 442 -21.91 -4.07 -1.86
N LYS A 443 -23.02 -3.34 -1.76
CA LYS A 443 -24.14 -3.44 -2.73
C LYS A 443 -23.90 -2.67 -4.02
N LYS A 444 -23.11 -1.58 -3.99
CA LYS A 444 -23.01 -0.62 -5.10
C LYS A 444 -21.70 -0.64 -5.84
N ILE A 445 -20.58 -0.90 -5.17
CA ILE A 445 -19.23 -0.81 -5.73
C ILE A 445 -18.55 -2.18 -5.82
N SER A 446 -18.71 -3.06 -4.81
CA SER A 446 -17.98 -4.33 -4.72
C SER A 446 -18.10 -5.22 -5.95
N TRP A 447 -19.27 -5.25 -6.60
CA TRP A 447 -19.47 -6.05 -7.81
C TRP A 447 -18.68 -5.50 -9.00
N LEU A 448 -18.49 -4.17 -9.08
CA LEU A 448 -17.61 -3.55 -10.09
C LEU A 448 -16.16 -3.92 -9.84
N ALA A 449 -15.72 -3.86 -8.57
CA ALA A 449 -14.38 -4.26 -8.17
C ALA A 449 -14.13 -5.75 -8.46
N LEU A 450 -15.10 -6.62 -8.16
CA LEU A 450 -15.02 -8.06 -8.45
C LEU A 450 -14.87 -8.31 -9.98
N ILE A 451 -15.67 -7.64 -10.80
CA ILE A 451 -15.53 -7.77 -12.27
C ILE A 451 -14.15 -7.30 -12.71
N GLY A 452 -13.67 -6.16 -12.22
CA GLY A 452 -12.33 -5.65 -12.53
C GLY A 452 -11.23 -6.64 -12.14
N PHE A 453 -11.31 -7.19 -10.93
CA PHE A 453 -10.41 -8.22 -10.44
C PHE A 453 -10.41 -9.48 -11.31
N LEU A 454 -11.58 -10.04 -11.63
CA LEU A 454 -11.70 -11.26 -12.41
C LEU A 454 -11.17 -11.07 -13.84
N VAL A 455 -11.56 -9.97 -14.52
CA VAL A 455 -11.12 -9.71 -15.88
C VAL A 455 -9.62 -9.38 -15.91
N GLY A 456 -9.11 -8.65 -14.91
CA GLY A 456 -7.68 -8.40 -14.76
C GLY A 456 -6.88 -9.68 -14.50
N SER A 457 -7.36 -10.59 -13.64
CA SER A 457 -6.75 -11.90 -13.39
C SER A 457 -6.71 -12.76 -14.65
N LEU A 458 -7.83 -12.81 -15.39
CA LEU A 458 -7.86 -13.52 -16.69
C LEU A 458 -6.88 -12.91 -17.69
N SER A 459 -6.78 -11.57 -17.71
CA SER A 459 -5.81 -10.86 -18.55
C SER A 459 -4.36 -11.24 -18.18
N PHE A 460 -4.05 -11.36 -16.90
CA PHE A 460 -2.74 -11.83 -16.43
C PHE A 460 -2.45 -13.26 -16.92
N ILE A 461 -3.40 -14.18 -16.72
CA ILE A 461 -3.26 -15.59 -17.12
C ILE A 461 -2.97 -15.70 -18.62
N VAL A 462 -3.65 -14.91 -19.44
CA VAL A 462 -3.42 -14.90 -20.89
C VAL A 462 -2.07 -14.29 -21.26
N ILE A 463 -1.70 -13.17 -20.62
CA ILE A 463 -0.50 -12.40 -21.02
C ILE A 463 0.78 -13.09 -20.58
N ARG A 464 0.80 -13.76 -19.42
CA ARG A 464 2.02 -14.40 -18.90
C ARG A 464 2.63 -15.43 -19.85
N ASP A 465 1.81 -16.07 -20.70
CA ASP A 465 2.28 -17.07 -21.64
C ASP A 465 2.99 -16.45 -22.87
N PHE A 466 2.95 -15.11 -23.03
CA PHE A 466 3.60 -14.33 -24.07
C PHE A 466 4.85 -13.59 -23.60
N ILE A 467 5.14 -13.55 -22.30
CA ILE A 467 6.27 -12.85 -21.66
C ILE A 467 7.36 -13.86 -21.25
#